data_dcee54363e1e1799070c2b585ef3819c
#
_entry.id   dcee54363e1e1799070c2b585ef3819c
#
_cell.length_a   1.000
_cell.length_b   1.000
_cell.length_c   1.000
_cell.angle_alpha   90.00
_cell.angle_beta   90.00
_cell.angle_gamma   90.00
#
_symmetry.space_group_name_H-M   'P 1'
#
loop_
_entity.id
_entity.type
_entity.pdbx_description
1 polymer ?
#
loop_
_entity_poly.entity_id
_entity_poly.type
_entity_poly.pdbx_seq_one_letter_code
_entity_poly.pdbx_strand_id
1 'polypeptide(L)'
;RRALAEALFRRGLGLERAAALVESTASATGTQLRARWVRSRLADVGFTGDITSVAAVRALRQAEPKLSLLAAVQLQKEAVAHPE
;
A
#
# COMPACT_ATOMS: atom_id res chain seq x y z
N ARG A 1 -9.05 14.15 5.68
CA ARG A 1 -9.65 13.24 6.67
C ARG A 1 -10.72 13.91 7.49
N ARG A 2 -10.43 15.12 7.97
CA ARG A 2 -11.37 15.88 8.77
C ARG A 2 -12.66 16.20 8.02
N ALA A 3 -12.55 16.63 6.77
CA ALA A 3 -13.70 16.91 5.92
C ALA A 3 -14.55 15.65 5.68
N LEU A 4 -13.92 14.50 5.49
CA LEU A 4 -14.63 13.23 5.33
C LEU A 4 -15.37 12.84 6.60
N ALA A 5 -14.74 12.96 7.76
CA ALA A 5 -15.37 12.67 9.05
C ALA A 5 -16.58 13.57 9.31
N GLU A 6 -16.48 14.86 9.02
CA GLU A 6 -17.57 15.81 9.14
C GLU A 6 -18.74 15.46 8.20
N ALA A 7 -18.44 15.07 6.96
CA ALA A 7 -19.46 14.67 5.99
C ALA A 7 -20.21 13.43 6.46
N LEU A 8 -19.50 12.43 6.99
CA LEU A 8 -20.10 11.21 7.53
C LEU A 8 -20.97 11.52 8.76
N PHE A 9 -20.48 12.37 9.63
CA PHE A 9 -21.22 12.80 10.81
C PHE A 9 -22.54 13.50 10.43
N ARG A 10 -22.51 14.36 9.43
CA ARG A 10 -23.71 15.06 8.92
C ARG A 10 -24.77 14.10 8.37
N ARG A 11 -24.37 12.92 7.94
CA ARG A 11 -25.30 11.89 7.44
C ARG A 11 -25.96 11.09 8.55
N GLY A 12 -25.76 11.49 9.82
CA GLY A 12 -26.38 10.83 10.96
C GLY A 12 -25.57 9.69 11.54
N LEU A 13 -24.32 9.52 11.11
CA LEU A 13 -23.42 8.54 11.69
C LEU A 13 -22.86 9.09 13.01
N GLY A 14 -22.73 8.22 14.01
CA GLY A 14 -22.07 8.57 15.25
C GLY A 14 -20.59 8.88 15.04
N LEU A 15 -20.00 9.68 15.93
CA LEU A 15 -18.61 10.09 15.82
C LEU A 15 -17.64 8.88 15.74
N GLU A 16 -17.87 7.87 16.57
CA GLU A 16 -17.03 6.67 16.56
C GLU A 16 -17.10 5.93 15.23
N ARG A 17 -18.29 5.83 14.66
CA ARG A 17 -18.49 5.19 13.36
C ARG A 17 -17.82 5.95 12.23
N ALA A 18 -17.96 7.26 12.25
CA ALA A 18 -17.32 8.12 11.26
C ALA A 18 -15.80 8.01 11.35
N ALA A 19 -15.23 8.02 12.56
CA ALA A 19 -13.80 7.86 12.76
C ALA A 19 -13.31 6.50 12.26
N ALA A 20 -14.03 5.41 12.55
CA ALA A 20 -13.66 4.08 12.10
C ALA A 20 -13.67 3.96 10.58
N LEU A 21 -14.65 4.56 9.90
CA LEU A 21 -14.71 4.57 8.43
C LEU A 21 -13.57 5.37 7.81
N VAL A 22 -13.22 6.50 8.40
CA VAL A 22 -12.08 7.31 7.94
C VAL A 22 -10.77 6.55 8.09
N GLU A 23 -10.54 5.90 9.22
CA GLU A 23 -9.34 5.09 9.44
C GLU A 23 -9.25 3.92 8.47
N SER A 24 -10.36 3.20 8.27
CA SER A 24 -10.42 2.08 7.33
C SER A 24 -10.10 2.54 5.91
N THR A 25 -10.68 3.64 5.46
CA THR A 25 -10.43 4.21 4.13
C THR A 25 -8.97 4.65 3.99
N ALA A 26 -8.41 5.32 5.00
CA ALA A 26 -7.03 5.77 4.97
C ALA A 26 -6.06 4.58 4.93
N SER A 27 -6.33 3.50 5.67
CA SER A 27 -5.52 2.29 5.66
C SER A 27 -5.53 1.61 4.30
N ALA A 28 -6.70 1.45 3.68
CA ALA A 28 -6.83 0.88 2.34
C ALA A 28 -6.09 1.72 1.30
N THR A 29 -6.21 3.04 1.37
CA THR A 29 -5.50 3.96 0.47
C THR A 29 -3.99 3.83 0.64
N GLY A 30 -3.50 3.77 1.88
CA GLY A 30 -2.08 3.59 2.17
C GLY A 30 -1.53 2.30 1.59
N THR A 31 -2.25 1.19 1.71
CA THR A 31 -1.85 -0.10 1.14
C THR A 31 -1.80 -0.03 -0.38
N GLN A 32 -2.79 0.59 -1.01
CA GLN A 32 -2.80 0.77 -2.47
C GLN A 32 -1.63 1.61 -2.96
N LEU A 33 -1.29 2.68 -2.25
CA LEU A 33 -0.14 3.52 -2.60
C LEU A 33 1.17 2.75 -2.48
N ARG A 34 1.33 1.95 -1.43
CA ARG A 34 2.52 1.10 -1.27
C ARG A 34 2.62 0.08 -2.39
N ALA A 35 1.52 -0.53 -2.80
CA ALA A 35 1.50 -1.48 -3.90
C ALA A 35 1.93 -0.83 -5.23
N ARG A 36 1.44 0.36 -5.52
CA ARG A 36 1.86 1.14 -6.70
C ARG A 36 3.32 1.51 -6.64
N TRP A 37 3.81 1.90 -5.47
CA TRP A 37 5.20 2.24 -5.27
C TRP A 37 6.11 1.06 -5.57
N VAL A 38 5.75 -0.14 -5.08
CA VAL A 38 6.50 -1.37 -5.34
C VAL A 38 6.58 -1.64 -6.85
N ARG A 39 5.46 -1.57 -7.56
CA ARG A 39 5.44 -1.79 -9.00
C ARG A 39 6.28 -0.76 -9.75
N SER A 40 6.21 0.48 -9.33
CA SER A 40 7.02 1.56 -9.90
C SER A 40 8.52 1.32 -9.71
N ARG A 41 8.93 0.89 -8.52
CA ARG A 41 10.34 0.59 -8.25
C ARG A 41 10.83 -0.61 -9.04
N LEU A 42 10.02 -1.65 -9.16
CA LEU A 42 10.37 -2.81 -9.99
C LEU A 42 10.52 -2.42 -11.46
N ALA A 43 9.65 -1.58 -11.97
CA ALA A 43 9.75 -1.06 -13.33
C ALA A 43 11.04 -0.25 -13.54
N ASP A 44 11.45 0.53 -12.55
CA ASP A 44 12.67 1.35 -12.63
C ASP A 44 13.94 0.50 -12.81
N VAL A 45 13.97 -0.72 -12.28
CA VAL A 45 15.10 -1.64 -12.47
C VAL A 45 14.86 -2.64 -13.60
N GLY A 46 13.80 -2.44 -14.40
CA GLY A 46 13.51 -3.27 -15.55
C GLY A 46 13.03 -4.68 -15.22
N PHE A 47 12.47 -4.89 -14.04
CA PHE A 47 11.96 -6.20 -13.65
C PHE A 47 10.66 -6.51 -14.41
N THR A 48 10.64 -7.65 -15.11
CA THR A 48 9.49 -8.10 -15.90
C THR A 48 8.95 -9.46 -15.46
N GLY A 49 9.52 -10.04 -14.41
CA GLY A 49 9.14 -11.37 -13.93
C GLY A 49 7.91 -11.36 -13.02
N ASP A 50 7.71 -12.50 -12.36
CA ASP A 50 6.59 -12.69 -11.44
C ASP A 50 6.81 -11.90 -10.15
N ILE A 51 5.85 -11.04 -9.79
CA ILE A 51 5.91 -10.24 -8.58
C ILE A 51 5.90 -11.09 -7.30
N THR A 52 5.43 -12.34 -7.38
CA THR A 52 5.42 -13.25 -6.23
C THR A 52 6.75 -13.97 -6.01
N SER A 53 7.71 -13.77 -6.90
CA SER A 53 8.98 -14.48 -6.87
C SER A 53 10.00 -13.87 -5.93
N VAL A 54 11.01 -14.64 -5.54
CA VAL A 54 12.16 -14.13 -4.79
C VAL A 54 12.93 -13.09 -5.62
N ALA A 55 12.96 -13.26 -6.94
CA ALA A 55 13.58 -12.29 -7.83
C ALA A 55 12.96 -10.91 -7.72
N ALA A 56 11.65 -10.83 -7.50
CA ALA A 56 10.96 -9.55 -7.27
C ALA A 56 11.45 -8.85 -5.99
N VAL A 57 11.65 -9.61 -4.91
CA VAL A 57 12.20 -9.07 -3.67
C VAL A 57 13.61 -8.54 -3.89
N ARG A 58 14.45 -9.27 -4.59
CA ARG A 58 15.81 -8.83 -4.94
C ARG A 58 15.81 -7.57 -5.77
N ALA A 59 14.94 -7.51 -6.78
CA ALA A 59 14.81 -6.34 -7.64
C ALA A 59 14.34 -5.11 -6.84
N LEU A 60 13.39 -5.29 -5.92
CA LEU A 60 12.92 -4.23 -5.06
C LEU A 60 14.05 -3.68 -4.18
N ARG A 61 14.86 -4.55 -3.59
CA ARG A 61 16.01 -4.13 -2.79
C ARG A 61 17.09 -3.48 -3.63
N GLN A 62 17.22 -3.86 -4.89
CA GLN A 62 18.13 -3.21 -5.83
C GLN A 62 17.67 -1.78 -6.13
N ALA A 63 16.36 -1.56 -6.28
CA ALA A 63 15.80 -0.24 -6.49
C ALA A 63 15.91 0.64 -5.23
N GLU A 64 15.76 0.02 -4.06
CA GLU A 64 15.81 0.70 -2.76
C GLU A 64 16.78 -0.04 -1.82
N PRO A 65 18.09 0.27 -1.88
CA PRO A 65 19.10 -0.45 -1.07
C PRO A 65 18.91 -0.32 0.44
N LYS A 66 18.17 0.69 0.88
CA LYS A 66 17.93 0.91 2.32
C LYS A 66 16.86 -0.02 2.89
N LEU A 67 16.10 -0.72 2.04
CA LEU A 67 15.09 -1.65 2.51
C LEU A 67 15.73 -2.90 3.12
N SER A 68 15.26 -3.28 4.31
CA SER A 68 15.60 -4.59 4.87
C SER A 68 14.88 -5.70 4.08
N LEU A 69 15.38 -6.93 4.22
CA LEU A 69 14.73 -8.08 3.59
C LEU A 69 13.28 -8.23 4.08
N LEU A 70 13.06 -8.05 5.38
CA LEU A 70 11.72 -8.15 5.97
C LEU A 70 10.78 -7.10 5.38
N ALA A 71 11.22 -5.85 5.29
CA ALA A 71 10.41 -4.77 4.73
C ALA A 71 10.09 -5.02 3.25
N ALA A 72 11.06 -5.50 2.49
CA ALA A 72 10.86 -5.82 1.07
C ALA A 72 9.83 -6.95 0.89
N VAL A 73 9.90 -8.00 1.71
CA VAL A 73 8.94 -9.10 1.68
C VAL A 73 7.54 -8.62 2.04
N GLN A 74 7.41 -7.78 3.05
CA GLN A 74 6.10 -7.23 3.44
C GLN A 74 5.51 -6.36 2.34
N LEU A 75 6.30 -5.52 1.71
CA LEU A 75 5.87 -4.69 0.58
C LEU A 75 5.45 -5.54 -0.60
N GLN A 76 6.21 -6.62 -0.89
CA GLN A 76 5.83 -7.57 -1.93
C GLN A 76 4.46 -8.19 -1.65
N LYS A 77 4.22 -8.64 -0.43
CA LYS A 77 2.93 -9.24 -0.05
C LYS A 77 1.77 -8.26 -0.22
N GLU A 78 1.96 -7.00 0.15
CA GLU A 78 0.95 -5.96 -0.05
C GLU A 78 0.67 -5.75 -1.54
N ALA A 79 1.69 -5.71 -2.37
CA ALA A 79 1.53 -5.54 -3.82
C ALA A 79 0.80 -6.72 -4.46
N VAL A 80 1.04 -7.94 -3.99
CA VAL A 80 0.34 -9.15 -4.47
C VAL A 80 -1.13 -9.13 -4.03
N ALA A 81 -1.40 -8.69 -2.81
CA ALA A 81 -2.76 -8.64 -2.26
C ALA A 81 -3.62 -7.54 -2.89
N HIS A 82 -2.99 -6.52 -3.47
CA HIS A 82 -3.67 -5.38 -4.09
C HIS A 82 -3.23 -5.21 -5.54
N PRO A 83 -3.64 -6.11 -6.46
CA PRO A 83 -3.33 -5.97 -7.87
C PRO A 83 -4.01 -4.75 -8.46
N GLU A 84 -3.41 -4.18 -9.46
CA GLU A 84 -4.02 -3.07 -10.19
C GLU A 84 -5.28 -3.47 -10.92
#